data_25874b3218d54e58b2d45914897f942c
#
_entry.id   25874b3218d54e58b2d45914897f942c
#
_cell.length_a   1.000
_cell.length_b   1.000
_cell.length_c   1.000
_cell.angle_alpha   90.00
_cell.angle_beta   90.00
_cell.angle_gamma   90.00
#
_symmetry.space_group_name_H-M   'P 1'
#
loop_
_entity.id
_entity.type
_entity.pdbx_description
1 polymer ?
#
loop_
_entity_poly.entity_id
_entity_poly.type
_entity_poly.pdbx_seq_one_letter_code
_entity_poly.pdbx_strand_id
1 'polypeptide(L)'
;MSQNKNTVTSFIDALFAKADLGAVDEYLAEDFVDHDPPVGGPANREGMRAAGAMFRAAFPDWHSDLGFLIEEGDLVVEAFTASGTQQGEIFGVPASGRTVSLPGINIWRIRGGRIVERWGRLDELGMMRQLGLVPRS
;
A
#
# COMPACT_ATOMS: atom_id res chain seq x y z
N MET A 1 3.68 -11.65 18.47
CA MET A 1 2.75 -11.26 17.41
C MET A 1 2.25 -12.50 16.71
N SER A 2 0.98 -12.54 16.29
CA SER A 2 0.42 -13.70 15.62
C SER A 2 1.05 -13.93 14.24
N GLN A 3 0.87 -15.17 13.73
CA GLN A 3 1.36 -15.48 12.38
C GLN A 3 0.69 -14.64 11.30
N ASN A 4 -0.63 -14.39 11.42
CA ASN A 4 -1.34 -13.56 10.44
C ASN A 4 -0.86 -12.12 10.45
N LYS A 5 -0.63 -11.55 11.63
CA LYS A 5 -0.04 -10.21 11.75
C LYS A 5 1.36 -10.17 11.15
N ASN A 6 2.18 -11.19 11.40
CA ASN A 6 3.52 -11.28 10.83
C ASN A 6 3.48 -11.36 9.30
N THR A 7 2.52 -12.11 8.74
CA THR A 7 2.34 -12.20 7.30
C THR A 7 2.10 -10.82 6.69
N VAL A 8 1.19 -10.05 7.28
CA VAL A 8 0.87 -8.70 6.80
C VAL A 8 2.07 -7.77 6.90
N THR A 9 2.74 -7.71 8.06
CA THR A 9 3.88 -6.82 8.24
C THR A 9 5.05 -7.19 7.33
N SER A 10 5.30 -8.49 7.16
CA SER A 10 6.36 -8.96 6.27
C SER A 10 6.08 -8.61 4.81
N PHE A 11 4.83 -8.77 4.37
CA PHE A 11 4.44 -8.40 3.01
C PHE A 11 4.61 -6.90 2.76
N ILE A 12 4.10 -6.06 3.65
CA ILE A 12 4.18 -4.60 3.52
C ILE A 12 5.64 -4.15 3.50
N ASP A 13 6.47 -4.68 4.38
CA ASP A 13 7.89 -4.35 4.42
C ASP A 13 8.61 -4.77 3.12
N ALA A 14 8.35 -5.98 2.65
CA ALA A 14 9.01 -6.48 1.44
C ALA A 14 8.60 -5.68 0.21
N LEU A 15 7.30 -5.46 0.00
CA LEU A 15 6.82 -4.80 -1.21
C LEU A 15 7.07 -3.29 -1.19
N PHE A 16 6.67 -2.61 -0.12
CA PHE A 16 6.65 -1.15 -0.10
C PHE A 16 7.91 -0.52 0.50
N ALA A 17 8.61 -1.17 1.41
CA ALA A 17 9.86 -0.63 1.93
C ALA A 17 11.07 -1.10 1.14
N LYS A 18 11.10 -2.39 0.74
CA LYS A 18 12.25 -2.97 0.04
C LYS A 18 12.09 -3.06 -1.47
N ALA A 19 10.92 -2.70 -2.00
CA ALA A 19 10.61 -2.79 -3.42
C ALA A 19 10.80 -4.20 -4.00
N ASP A 20 10.55 -5.23 -3.19
CA ASP A 20 10.62 -6.62 -3.62
C ASP A 20 9.29 -7.01 -4.29
N LEU A 21 9.22 -6.90 -5.61
CA LEU A 21 8.01 -7.22 -6.35
C LEU A 21 7.67 -8.70 -6.30
N GLY A 22 8.64 -9.57 -6.02
CA GLY A 22 8.42 -11.01 -5.82
C GLY A 22 7.61 -11.33 -4.57
N ALA A 23 7.53 -10.39 -3.62
CA ALA A 23 6.71 -10.55 -2.42
C ALA A 23 5.24 -10.77 -2.75
N VAL A 24 4.76 -10.23 -3.88
CA VAL A 24 3.39 -10.43 -4.34
C VAL A 24 3.10 -11.92 -4.55
N ASP A 25 4.01 -12.66 -5.17
CA ASP A 25 3.83 -14.10 -5.39
C ASP A 25 4.02 -14.90 -4.10
N GLU A 26 4.89 -14.43 -3.22
CA GLU A 26 5.19 -15.11 -1.96
C GLU A 26 4.04 -15.03 -0.96
N TYR A 27 3.43 -13.85 -0.82
CA TYR A 27 2.47 -13.58 0.26
C TYR A 27 1.01 -13.55 -0.20
N LEU A 28 0.73 -13.24 -1.47
CA LEU A 28 -0.65 -13.18 -1.96
C LEU A 28 -1.03 -14.50 -2.64
N ALA A 29 -2.28 -14.91 -2.41
CA ALA A 29 -2.83 -16.09 -3.10
C ALA A 29 -2.99 -15.80 -4.59
N GLU A 30 -2.98 -16.86 -5.42
CA GLU A 30 -3.18 -16.73 -6.87
C GLU A 30 -4.52 -16.04 -7.20
N ASP A 31 -5.54 -16.34 -6.42
CA ASP A 31 -6.88 -15.77 -6.57
C ASP A 31 -7.14 -14.55 -5.70
N PHE A 32 -6.07 -13.89 -5.25
CA PHE A 32 -6.17 -12.66 -4.45
C PHE A 32 -7.06 -11.64 -5.12
N VAL A 33 -7.96 -11.01 -4.34
CA VAL A 33 -8.85 -9.96 -4.80
C VAL A 33 -8.60 -8.69 -3.99
N ASP A 34 -8.33 -7.59 -4.69
CA ASP A 34 -8.26 -6.26 -4.10
C ASP A 34 -9.57 -5.54 -4.37
N HIS A 35 -10.36 -5.27 -3.33
CA HIS A 35 -11.64 -4.59 -3.47
C HIS A 35 -11.48 -3.09 -3.71
N ASP A 36 -10.31 -2.54 -3.42
CA ASP A 36 -9.99 -1.12 -3.59
C ASP A 36 -8.63 -0.99 -4.27
N PRO A 37 -8.50 -1.45 -5.53
CA PRO A 37 -7.19 -1.45 -6.18
C PRO A 37 -6.63 -0.03 -6.29
N PRO A 38 -5.35 0.17 -5.95
CA PRO A 38 -4.73 1.47 -6.06
C PRO A 38 -4.84 2.02 -7.48
N VAL A 39 -5.19 3.32 -7.59
CA VAL A 39 -5.34 4.03 -8.87
C VAL A 39 -6.29 3.38 -9.87
N GLY A 40 -7.27 2.60 -9.39
CA GLY A 40 -8.23 1.93 -10.28
C GLY A 40 -7.62 0.86 -11.16
N GLY A 41 -6.48 0.30 -10.77
CA GLY A 41 -5.82 -0.77 -11.50
C GLY A 41 -6.53 -2.11 -11.35
N PRO A 42 -5.94 -3.20 -11.90
CA PRO A 42 -6.52 -4.53 -11.76
C PRO A 42 -6.70 -4.97 -10.32
N ALA A 43 -7.80 -5.66 -10.04
CA ALA A 43 -8.18 -6.09 -8.68
C ALA A 43 -7.52 -7.43 -8.29
N ASN A 44 -6.28 -7.66 -8.68
CA ASN A 44 -5.57 -8.93 -8.52
C ASN A 44 -4.11 -8.71 -8.11
N ARG A 45 -3.32 -9.79 -8.04
CA ARG A 45 -1.89 -9.71 -7.68
C ARG A 45 -1.11 -8.78 -8.59
N GLU A 46 -1.40 -8.80 -9.90
CA GLU A 46 -0.67 -7.96 -10.85
C GLU A 46 -0.94 -6.48 -10.62
N GLY A 47 -2.17 -6.13 -10.22
CA GLY A 47 -2.50 -4.76 -9.82
C GLY A 47 -1.71 -4.30 -8.60
N MET A 48 -1.56 -5.17 -7.60
CA MET A 48 -0.76 -4.89 -6.41
C MET A 48 0.72 -4.73 -6.76
N ARG A 49 1.25 -5.60 -7.64
CA ARG A 49 2.64 -5.51 -8.12
C ARG A 49 2.87 -4.18 -8.84
N ALA A 50 1.95 -3.81 -9.73
CA ALA A 50 2.03 -2.55 -10.45
C ALA A 50 1.98 -1.35 -9.52
N ALA A 51 1.13 -1.39 -8.47
CA ALA A 51 1.05 -0.33 -7.48
C ALA A 51 2.35 -0.17 -6.71
N GLY A 52 2.96 -1.28 -6.28
CA GLY A 52 4.26 -1.25 -5.59
C GLY A 52 5.35 -0.62 -6.46
N ALA A 53 5.41 -1.00 -7.73
CA ALA A 53 6.37 -0.44 -8.67
C ALA A 53 6.13 1.05 -8.92
N MET A 54 4.86 1.44 -9.08
CA MET A 54 4.48 2.84 -9.35
C MET A 54 4.85 3.76 -8.19
N PHE A 55 4.50 3.36 -6.96
CA PHE A 55 4.83 4.18 -5.79
C PHE A 55 6.34 4.29 -5.60
N ARG A 56 7.08 3.21 -5.79
CA ARG A 56 8.55 3.26 -5.68
C ARG A 56 9.18 4.14 -6.73
N ALA A 57 8.69 4.11 -7.96
CA ALA A 57 9.22 4.96 -9.04
C ALA A 57 8.96 6.44 -8.76
N ALA A 58 7.76 6.77 -8.24
CA ALA A 58 7.40 8.16 -7.93
C ALA A 58 8.06 8.65 -6.64
N PHE A 59 8.18 7.78 -5.64
CA PHE A 59 8.74 8.08 -4.32
C PHE A 59 9.81 7.05 -3.99
N PRO A 60 11.07 7.26 -4.37
CA PRO A 60 12.14 6.28 -4.12
C PRO A 60 12.33 5.92 -2.65
N ASP A 61 11.96 6.83 -1.76
CA ASP A 61 12.02 6.63 -0.30
C ASP A 61 10.68 6.21 0.30
N TRP A 62 9.72 5.75 -0.53
CA TRP A 62 8.40 5.34 -0.05
C TRP A 62 8.50 4.29 1.05
N HIS A 63 7.82 4.54 2.16
CA HIS A 63 7.76 3.61 3.28
C HIS A 63 6.46 3.80 4.04
N SER A 64 6.13 2.80 4.84
CA SER A 64 4.93 2.80 5.66
C SER A 64 5.33 2.57 7.11
N ASP A 65 4.91 3.48 7.98
CA ASP A 65 5.09 3.34 9.42
C ASP A 65 3.82 2.75 10.02
N LEU A 66 3.96 1.61 10.69
CA LEU A 66 2.83 0.93 11.30
C LEU A 66 2.35 1.70 12.53
N GLY A 67 1.07 2.03 12.56
CA GLY A 67 0.41 2.57 13.74
C GLY A 67 -0.01 1.45 14.68
N PHE A 68 -0.94 0.60 14.21
CA PHE A 68 -1.36 -0.57 14.99
C PHE A 68 -1.96 -1.65 14.08
N LEU A 69 -2.01 -2.88 14.61
CA LEU A 69 -2.67 -4.02 13.97
C LEU A 69 -3.74 -4.56 14.91
N ILE A 70 -4.88 -4.89 14.35
CA ILE A 70 -5.96 -5.57 15.06
C ILE A 70 -6.32 -6.83 14.29
N GLU A 71 -6.38 -7.95 14.98
CA GLU A 71 -6.74 -9.23 14.35
C GLU A 71 -8.03 -9.77 14.94
N GLU A 72 -8.95 -10.20 14.07
CA GLU A 72 -10.15 -10.91 14.48
C GLU A 72 -10.46 -11.98 13.44
N GLY A 73 -10.47 -13.24 13.86
CA GLY A 73 -10.64 -14.36 12.94
C GLY A 73 -9.53 -14.38 11.89
N ASP A 74 -9.91 -14.40 10.61
CA ASP A 74 -8.96 -14.38 9.50
C ASP A 74 -8.68 -12.98 8.96
N LEU A 75 -9.14 -11.94 9.66
CA LEU A 75 -8.95 -10.54 9.26
C LEU A 75 -7.88 -9.86 10.11
N VAL A 76 -7.03 -9.09 9.46
CA VAL A 76 -6.05 -8.21 10.11
C VAL A 76 -6.30 -6.79 9.62
N VAL A 77 -6.52 -5.86 10.55
CA VAL A 77 -6.64 -4.43 10.25
C VAL A 77 -5.30 -3.76 10.51
N GLU A 78 -4.82 -3.03 9.53
CA GLU A 78 -3.55 -2.32 9.61
C GLU A 78 -3.82 -0.82 9.47
N ALA A 79 -3.53 -0.05 10.52
CA ALA A 79 -3.52 1.41 10.47
C ALA A 79 -2.08 1.88 10.34
N PHE A 80 -1.80 2.74 9.35
CA PHE A 80 -0.44 3.11 9.00
C PHE A 80 -0.36 4.57 8.54
N THR A 81 0.87 5.08 8.45
CA THR A 81 1.18 6.35 7.78
C THR A 81 2.23 6.07 6.70
N ALA A 82 1.88 6.32 5.45
CA ALA A 82 2.78 6.17 4.33
C ALA A 82 3.42 7.52 3.99
N SER A 83 4.70 7.53 3.68
CA SER A 83 5.45 8.76 3.45
C SER A 83 6.44 8.57 2.30
N GLY A 84 6.78 9.68 1.67
CA GLY A 84 7.81 9.70 0.64
C GLY A 84 7.98 11.08 0.04
N THR A 85 9.08 11.24 -0.71
CA THR A 85 9.39 12.47 -1.43
C THR A 85 9.23 12.21 -2.93
N GLN A 86 8.42 13.03 -3.58
CA GLN A 86 8.13 12.84 -5.01
C GLN A 86 9.32 13.21 -5.88
N GLN A 87 9.96 12.21 -6.44
CA GLN A 87 11.09 12.37 -7.36
C GLN A 87 10.76 11.89 -8.79
N GLY A 88 9.60 11.29 -8.99
CA GLY A 88 9.11 10.84 -10.27
C GLY A 88 7.66 11.20 -10.48
N GLU A 89 7.18 11.05 -11.72
CA GLU A 89 5.79 11.33 -12.05
C GLU A 89 4.84 10.37 -11.33
N ILE A 90 3.71 10.89 -10.86
CA ILE A 90 2.60 10.07 -10.36
C ILE A 90 1.28 10.71 -10.78
N PHE A 91 0.34 9.90 -11.29
CA PHE A 91 -0.99 10.34 -11.75
C PHE A 91 -0.90 11.50 -12.77
N GLY A 92 0.10 11.48 -13.65
CA GLY A 92 0.30 12.54 -14.61
C GLY A 92 0.93 13.81 -14.03
N VAL A 93 1.33 13.80 -12.77
CA VAL A 93 1.93 14.95 -12.10
C VAL A 93 3.45 14.84 -12.13
N PRO A 94 4.15 15.83 -12.73
CA PRO A 94 5.62 15.81 -12.75
C PRO A 94 6.21 15.84 -11.35
N ALA A 95 7.44 15.35 -11.23
CA ALA A 95 8.19 15.36 -9.97
C ALA A 95 8.23 16.77 -9.37
N SER A 96 7.79 16.89 -8.13
CA SER A 96 7.70 18.18 -7.42
C SER A 96 8.77 18.35 -6.35
N GLY A 97 9.43 17.27 -5.94
CA GLY A 97 10.33 17.28 -4.79
C GLY A 97 9.62 17.43 -3.45
N ARG A 98 8.29 17.42 -3.45
CA ARG A 98 7.50 17.57 -2.22
C ARG A 98 7.41 16.27 -1.46
N THR A 99 7.39 16.38 -0.13
CA THR A 99 7.19 15.24 0.77
C THR A 99 5.71 15.10 1.09
N VAL A 100 5.21 13.86 1.05
CA VAL A 100 3.84 13.55 1.46
C VAL A 100 3.85 12.64 2.69
N SER A 101 2.82 12.78 3.52
CA SER A 101 2.60 11.93 4.70
C SER A 101 1.11 11.64 4.75
N LEU A 102 0.72 10.38 4.59
CA LEU A 102 -0.65 9.99 4.31
C LEU A 102 -1.11 8.91 5.27
N PRO A 103 -2.16 9.17 6.06
CA PRO A 103 -2.77 8.11 6.84
C PRO A 103 -3.50 7.12 5.93
N GLY A 104 -3.50 5.86 6.31
CA GLY A 104 -4.22 4.83 5.59
C GLY A 104 -4.65 3.69 6.50
N ILE A 105 -5.61 2.93 6.01
CA ILE A 105 -6.10 1.74 6.69
C ILE A 105 -6.28 0.65 5.65
N ASN A 106 -5.71 -0.52 5.92
CA ASN A 106 -5.95 -1.72 5.14
C ASN A 106 -6.62 -2.78 6.02
N ILE A 107 -7.51 -3.54 5.42
CA ILE A 107 -8.04 -4.76 5.99
C ILE A 107 -7.61 -5.90 5.08
N TRP A 108 -6.96 -6.90 5.68
CA TRP A 108 -6.41 -8.06 4.97
C TRP A 108 -7.09 -9.33 5.46
N ARG A 109 -7.54 -10.18 4.53
CA ARG A 109 -8.01 -11.52 4.88
C ARG A 109 -6.91 -12.51 4.59
N ILE A 110 -6.60 -13.37 5.57
CA ILE A 110 -5.55 -14.38 5.46
C ILE A 110 -6.16 -15.76 5.61
N ARG A 111 -5.84 -16.66 4.68
CA ARG A 111 -6.25 -18.07 4.73
C ARG A 111 -5.07 -18.93 4.30
N GLY A 112 -4.80 -19.99 5.08
CA GLY A 112 -3.71 -20.89 4.76
C GLY A 112 -2.35 -20.21 4.70
N GLY A 113 -2.14 -19.17 5.49
CA GLY A 113 -0.87 -18.43 5.51
C GLY A 113 -0.66 -17.47 4.36
N ARG A 114 -1.67 -17.26 3.51
CA ARG A 114 -1.59 -16.32 2.39
C ARG A 114 -2.69 -15.29 2.46
N ILE A 115 -2.40 -14.09 1.95
CA ILE A 115 -3.37 -13.00 1.88
C ILE A 115 -4.27 -13.25 0.68
N VAL A 116 -5.60 -13.31 0.92
CA VAL A 116 -6.58 -13.63 -0.14
C VAL A 116 -7.43 -12.44 -0.54
N GLU A 117 -7.60 -11.44 0.32
CA GLU A 117 -8.41 -10.26 0.02
C GLU A 117 -7.85 -9.02 0.71
N ARG A 118 -8.10 -7.87 0.09
CA ARG A 118 -7.78 -6.56 0.68
C ARG A 118 -8.93 -5.59 0.48
N TRP A 119 -9.22 -4.82 1.52
CA TRP A 119 -9.99 -3.57 1.47
C TRP A 119 -9.06 -2.48 1.97
N GLY A 120 -9.00 -1.34 1.31
CA GLY A 120 -8.05 -0.30 1.71
C GLY A 120 -8.54 1.10 1.45
N ARG A 121 -8.03 2.02 2.28
CA ARG A 121 -8.23 3.46 2.10
C ARG A 121 -6.92 4.16 2.39
N LEU A 122 -6.41 4.86 1.40
CA LEU A 122 -5.30 5.79 1.53
C LEU A 122 -5.88 7.19 1.32
N ASP A 123 -5.37 8.18 2.02
CA ASP A 123 -5.82 9.56 1.87
C ASP A 123 -5.33 10.14 0.54
N GLU A 124 -5.94 9.73 -0.56
CA GLU A 124 -5.56 10.16 -1.91
C GLU A 124 -5.81 11.66 -2.11
N LEU A 125 -6.91 12.19 -1.57
CA LEU A 125 -7.17 13.62 -1.64
C LEU A 125 -6.12 14.42 -0.87
N GLY A 126 -5.71 13.94 0.30
CA GLY A 126 -4.62 14.54 1.07
C GLY A 126 -3.31 14.54 0.28
N MET A 127 -3.03 13.45 -0.45
CA MET A 127 -1.87 13.40 -1.33
C MET A 127 -1.93 14.48 -2.40
N MET A 128 -3.07 14.62 -3.06
CA MET A 128 -3.23 15.65 -4.10
C MET A 128 -3.06 17.05 -3.54
N ARG A 129 -3.58 17.31 -2.33
CA ARG A 129 -3.39 18.59 -1.64
C ARG A 129 -1.92 18.83 -1.30
N GLN A 130 -1.24 17.84 -0.78
CA GLN A 130 0.17 17.96 -0.38
C GLN A 130 1.08 18.14 -1.60
N LEU A 131 0.70 17.58 -2.74
CA LEU A 131 1.41 17.79 -4.01
C LEU A 131 1.03 19.10 -4.69
N GLY A 132 0.08 19.87 -4.13
CA GLY A 132 -0.30 21.17 -4.65
C GLY A 132 -1.28 21.14 -5.82
N LEU A 133 -2.00 20.03 -6.01
CA LEU A 133 -2.89 19.82 -7.16
C LEU A 133 -4.31 20.29 -6.93
N VAL A 134 -4.73 20.44 -5.68
CA VAL A 134 -6.05 20.93 -5.32
C VAL A 134 -5.90 22.00 -4.25
N PRO A 135 -6.84 22.97 -4.19
CA PRO A 135 -6.77 24.01 -3.17
C PRO A 135 -6.85 23.43 -1.76
N ARG A 136 -6.10 24.05 -0.84
CA ARG A 136 -6.28 23.83 0.60
C ARG A 136 -7.40 24.72 1.07
N SER A 137 -8.38 24.16 1.73
CA SER A 137 -9.49 24.97 2.23
C SER A 137 -9.99 24.49 3.56
#